data_bf44d518569894b23d6cc6f51a5ac9ed
#
_entry.id   bf44d518569894b23d6cc6f51a5ac9ed
#
_cell.length_a   1.000
_cell.length_b   1.000
_cell.length_c   1.000
_cell.angle_alpha   90.00
_cell.angle_beta   90.00
_cell.angle_gamma   90.00
#
_symmetry.space_group_name_H-M   'P 1'
#
loop_
_entity.id
_entity.type
_entity.pdbx_description
1 polymer ?
#
loop_
_entity_poly.entity_id
_entity_poly.type
_entity_poly.pdbx_seq_one_letter_code
_entity_poly.pdbx_strand_id
1 'polypeptide(L)'
;MFESIKNIFRKRRLAKFISTVPTGLMPVEKISTVNVVIDVEEPGFDELKEEIMAWGRQTGLKVNIYFFDFRKLDKEELLLTSIQTTIIKKDLDWIGVPELSKVIGLLGETSDLFISMINNGDFPIDFLSKCTKARFKIGRHEYEGHAYDLVISGNQTADLRSDSKRIFAAIKEFLTKIQ
;
A
#
# COMPACT_ATOMS: atom_id res chain seq x y z
N MET A 1 -4.29 23.68 -17.48
CA MET A 1 -3.04 23.50 -18.26
C MET A 1 -1.95 22.77 -17.46
N PHE A 2 -1.58 23.18 -16.25
CA PHE A 2 -0.54 22.54 -15.43
C PHE A 2 -0.84 21.06 -15.09
N GLU A 3 -2.06 20.73 -14.68
CA GLU A 3 -2.45 19.33 -14.38
C GLU A 3 -2.42 18.41 -15.62
N SER A 4 -2.76 18.92 -16.79
CA SER A 4 -2.66 18.13 -18.02
C SER A 4 -1.22 17.75 -18.34
N ILE A 5 -0.29 18.69 -18.16
CA ILE A 5 1.15 18.44 -18.32
C ILE A 5 1.62 17.43 -17.29
N LYS A 6 1.25 17.62 -16.02
CA LYS A 6 1.57 16.72 -14.92
C LYS A 6 1.11 15.28 -15.22
N ASN A 7 -0.09 15.10 -15.73
CA ASN A 7 -0.63 13.80 -16.09
C ASN A 7 0.13 13.11 -17.23
N ILE A 8 0.64 13.87 -18.21
CA ILE A 8 1.51 13.31 -19.27
C ILE A 8 2.78 12.72 -18.65
N PHE A 9 3.42 13.46 -17.73
CA PHE A 9 4.63 12.97 -17.05
C PHE A 9 4.34 11.81 -16.12
N ARG A 10 3.21 11.80 -15.41
CA ARG A 10 2.73 10.67 -14.61
C ARG A 10 2.58 9.40 -15.44
N LYS A 11 1.90 9.49 -16.59
CA LYS A 11 1.74 8.35 -17.52
C LYS A 11 3.09 7.81 -18.02
N ARG A 12 4.01 8.71 -18.39
CA ARG A 12 5.37 8.30 -18.81
C ARG A 12 6.15 7.64 -17.67
N ARG A 13 6.03 8.14 -16.45
CA ARG A 13 6.69 7.57 -15.29
C ARG A 13 6.12 6.19 -14.95
N LEU A 14 4.80 6.05 -14.95
CA LEU A 14 4.13 4.74 -14.79
C LEU A 14 4.60 3.76 -15.85
N ALA A 15 4.57 4.10 -17.13
CA ALA A 15 5.01 3.22 -18.20
C ALA A 15 6.45 2.71 -18.04
N LYS A 16 7.32 3.51 -17.40
CA LYS A 16 8.72 3.12 -17.12
C LYS A 16 8.88 2.15 -15.96
N PHE A 17 8.03 2.25 -14.93
CA PHE A 17 8.20 1.53 -13.66
C PHE A 17 7.12 0.49 -13.40
N ILE A 18 6.06 0.45 -14.21
CA ILE A 18 4.98 -0.52 -14.02
C ILE A 18 5.53 -1.95 -13.91
N SER A 19 5.03 -2.68 -12.92
CA SER A 19 5.46 -4.05 -12.71
C SER A 19 5.03 -4.95 -13.87
N THR A 20 5.94 -5.76 -14.35
CA THR A 20 5.69 -6.81 -15.35
C THR A 20 5.59 -8.20 -14.71
N VAL A 21 5.63 -8.29 -13.39
CA VAL A 21 5.43 -9.55 -12.67
C VAL A 21 4.01 -10.01 -12.89
N PRO A 22 3.78 -11.23 -13.39
CA PRO A 22 2.44 -11.79 -13.50
C PRO A 22 1.79 -11.87 -12.12
N THR A 23 0.56 -11.40 -12.02
CA THR A 23 -0.21 -11.41 -10.77
C THR A 23 -1.42 -12.35 -10.88
N GLY A 24 -1.92 -12.81 -9.75
CA GLY A 24 -3.12 -13.64 -9.65
C GLY A 24 -3.36 -14.11 -8.23
N LEU A 25 -4.51 -14.73 -8.02
CA LEU A 25 -4.89 -15.30 -6.72
C LEU A 25 -3.86 -16.33 -6.26
N MET A 26 -3.44 -16.24 -5.00
CA MET A 26 -2.43 -17.12 -4.40
C MET A 26 -2.92 -17.64 -3.05
N PRO A 27 -2.91 -18.97 -2.83
CA PRO A 27 -3.25 -19.56 -1.53
C PRO A 27 -2.27 -19.11 -0.45
N VAL A 28 -2.76 -18.94 0.78
CA VAL A 28 -1.96 -18.44 1.91
C VAL A 28 -0.72 -19.29 2.19
N GLU A 29 -0.79 -20.60 1.96
CA GLU A 29 0.32 -21.55 2.17
C GLU A 29 1.50 -21.31 1.23
N LYS A 30 1.30 -20.60 0.13
CA LYS A 30 2.33 -20.22 -0.84
C LYS A 30 2.90 -18.81 -0.59
N ILE A 31 2.36 -18.09 0.38
CA ILE A 31 2.79 -16.75 0.74
C ILE A 31 3.85 -16.86 1.83
N SER A 32 4.99 -16.24 1.63
CA SER A 32 6.08 -16.13 2.60
C SER A 32 6.44 -14.68 2.90
N THR A 33 6.28 -13.80 1.91
CA THR A 33 6.64 -12.39 2.00
C THR A 33 5.45 -11.49 1.69
N VAL A 34 5.19 -10.54 2.58
CA VAL A 34 4.07 -9.60 2.47
C VAL A 34 4.57 -8.18 2.62
N ASN A 35 4.24 -7.32 1.67
CA ASN A 35 4.42 -5.88 1.78
C ASN A 35 3.07 -5.21 1.99
N VAL A 36 2.96 -4.37 3.02
CA VAL A 36 1.72 -3.66 3.35
C VAL A 36 1.97 -2.16 3.33
N VAL A 37 1.05 -1.39 2.80
CA VAL A 37 1.06 0.10 2.85
C VAL A 37 -0.11 0.59 3.68
N ILE A 38 0.17 1.50 4.63
CA ILE A 38 -0.81 2.09 5.55
C ILE A 38 -0.69 3.61 5.52
N ASP A 39 -1.82 4.31 5.64
CA ASP A 39 -1.87 5.74 5.85
C ASP A 39 -1.86 6.04 7.36
N VAL A 40 -0.91 6.86 7.80
CA VAL A 40 -0.81 7.29 9.21
C VAL A 40 -1.94 8.22 9.62
N GLU A 41 -2.54 8.92 8.66
CA GLU A 41 -3.69 9.81 8.90
C GLU A 41 -5.01 9.02 9.09
N GLU A 42 -5.03 7.72 8.75
CA GLU A 42 -6.24 6.92 8.92
C GLU A 42 -6.50 6.61 10.40
N PRO A 43 -7.73 6.86 10.90
CA PRO A 43 -8.08 6.57 12.28
C PRO A 43 -7.84 5.10 12.63
N GLY A 44 -7.11 4.83 13.71
CA GLY A 44 -6.80 3.46 14.15
C GLY A 44 -5.63 2.81 13.42
N PHE A 45 -4.77 3.61 12.75
CA PHE A 45 -3.60 3.06 12.04
C PHE A 45 -2.65 2.28 12.96
N ASP A 46 -2.49 2.72 14.22
CA ASP A 46 -1.63 2.03 15.19
C ASP A 46 -2.15 0.64 15.52
N GLU A 47 -3.45 0.51 15.79
CA GLU A 47 -4.05 -0.78 16.06
C GLU A 47 -4.02 -1.69 14.82
N LEU A 48 -4.23 -1.12 13.63
CA LEU A 48 -4.09 -1.86 12.38
C LEU A 48 -2.67 -2.38 12.18
N LYS A 49 -1.67 -1.53 12.40
CA LYS A 49 -0.26 -1.91 12.33
C LYS A 49 0.07 -3.07 13.27
N GLU A 50 -0.37 -2.97 14.54
CA GLU A 50 -0.14 -4.06 15.52
C GLU A 50 -0.84 -5.35 15.11
N GLU A 51 -2.05 -5.28 14.55
CA GLU A 51 -2.77 -6.45 14.06
C GLU A 51 -2.06 -7.11 12.87
N ILE A 52 -1.55 -6.32 11.92
CA ILE A 52 -0.76 -6.83 10.79
C ILE A 52 0.53 -7.50 11.27
N MET A 53 1.23 -6.89 12.22
CA MET A 53 2.45 -7.46 12.79
C MET A 53 2.17 -8.75 13.58
N ALA A 54 1.05 -8.78 14.33
CA ALA A 54 0.63 -9.99 15.05
C ALA A 54 0.28 -11.13 14.08
N TRP A 55 -0.43 -10.82 13.01
CA TRP A 55 -0.73 -11.81 11.95
C TRP A 55 0.54 -12.39 11.34
N GLY A 56 1.52 -11.54 10.99
CA GLY A 56 2.81 -12.00 10.47
C GLY A 56 3.52 -12.97 11.43
N ARG A 57 3.56 -12.62 12.73
CA ARG A 57 4.16 -13.49 13.76
C ARG A 57 3.43 -14.83 13.92
N GLN A 58 2.09 -14.81 13.90
CA GLN A 58 1.26 -16.02 14.06
C GLN A 58 1.36 -16.96 12.88
N THR A 59 1.52 -16.43 11.68
CA THR A 59 1.56 -17.20 10.44
C THR A 59 2.97 -17.51 9.95
N GLY A 60 4.00 -16.94 10.57
CA GLY A 60 5.39 -17.08 10.13
C GLY A 60 5.72 -16.29 8.85
N LEU A 61 4.89 -15.33 8.46
CA LEU A 61 5.10 -14.50 7.28
C LEU A 61 6.10 -13.38 7.57
N LYS A 62 7.00 -13.11 6.62
CA LYS A 62 7.84 -11.92 6.64
C LYS A 62 7.02 -10.73 6.16
N VAL A 63 6.59 -9.89 7.10
CA VAL A 63 5.78 -8.70 6.81
C VAL A 63 6.64 -7.45 6.87
N ASN A 64 6.62 -6.65 5.80
CA ASN A 64 7.21 -5.32 5.75
C ASN A 64 6.08 -4.30 5.63
N ILE A 65 6.09 -3.28 6.50
CA ILE A 65 5.07 -2.22 6.48
C ILE A 65 5.71 -0.92 6.04
N TYR A 66 5.10 -0.28 5.07
CA TYR A 66 5.42 1.05 4.57
C TYR A 66 4.30 2.01 4.95
N PHE A 67 4.66 3.24 5.31
CA PHE A 67 3.73 4.23 5.80
C PHE A 67 3.70 5.43 4.87
N PHE A 68 2.51 5.97 4.66
CA PHE A 68 2.33 7.31 4.13
C PHE A 68 1.97 8.23 5.30
N ASP A 69 2.74 9.31 5.47
CA ASP A 69 2.50 10.34 6.46
C ASP A 69 2.52 11.71 5.78
N PHE A 70 1.35 12.15 5.35
CA PHE A 70 1.22 13.44 4.66
C PHE A 70 0.73 14.56 5.57
N ARG A 71 0.72 14.33 6.86
CA ARG A 71 0.41 15.36 7.86
C ARG A 71 1.36 16.56 7.72
N LYS A 72 0.87 17.72 8.10
CA LYS A 72 1.72 18.88 8.31
C LYS A 72 2.39 18.72 9.67
N LEU A 73 3.61 18.20 9.68
CA LEU A 73 4.40 18.10 10.88
C LEU A 73 5.10 19.44 11.15
N ASP A 74 4.98 19.97 12.35
CA ASP A 74 5.78 21.06 12.83
C ASP A 74 7.22 20.58 13.08
N LYS A 75 8.18 21.55 13.16
CA LYS A 75 9.62 21.22 13.26
C LYS A 75 10.00 20.36 14.46
N GLU A 76 9.15 20.33 15.48
CA GLU A 76 9.35 19.59 16.74
C GLU A 76 8.58 18.26 16.78
N GLU A 77 7.68 18.01 15.82
CA GLU A 77 6.93 16.76 15.76
C GLU A 77 7.77 15.66 15.12
N LEU A 78 7.89 14.55 15.84
CA LEU A 78 8.57 13.35 15.37
C LEU A 78 7.63 12.50 14.50
N LEU A 79 8.21 11.80 13.53
CA LEU A 79 7.48 10.75 12.82
C LEU A 79 7.03 9.66 13.81
N LEU A 80 5.79 9.23 13.67
CA LEU A 80 5.22 8.12 14.47
C LEU A 80 5.76 6.75 14.05
N THR A 81 6.48 6.70 12.93
CA THR A 81 6.93 5.48 12.29
C THR A 81 8.39 5.60 11.86
N SER A 82 9.01 4.50 11.45
CA SER A 82 10.41 4.48 11.02
C SER A 82 10.63 5.37 9.79
N ILE A 83 11.60 6.26 9.83
CA ILE A 83 11.97 7.15 8.73
C ILE A 83 12.35 6.40 7.44
N GLN A 84 12.83 5.16 7.55
CA GLN A 84 13.25 4.35 6.40
C GLN A 84 12.07 3.80 5.59
N THR A 85 10.94 3.55 6.26
CA THR A 85 9.74 2.96 5.65
C THR A 85 8.57 3.96 5.58
N THR A 86 8.79 5.22 5.97
CA THR A 86 7.78 6.28 5.93
C THR A 86 8.03 7.22 4.77
N ILE A 87 7.01 7.42 3.95
CA ILE A 87 6.99 8.34 2.82
C ILE A 87 6.22 9.58 3.28
N ILE A 88 6.90 10.73 3.27
CA ILE A 88 6.30 12.03 3.61
C ILE A 88 6.17 12.89 2.35
N LYS A 89 5.45 14.00 2.41
CA LYS A 89 5.26 14.92 1.26
C LYS A 89 6.56 15.38 0.62
N LYS A 90 7.63 15.55 1.42
CA LYS A 90 8.93 15.99 0.92
C LYS A 90 9.66 14.92 0.09
N ASP A 91 9.30 13.65 0.28
CA ASP A 91 9.85 12.53 -0.47
C ASP A 91 9.19 12.35 -1.84
N LEU A 92 8.20 13.18 -2.17
CA LEU A 92 7.53 13.17 -3.47
C LEU A 92 8.16 14.19 -4.42
N ASP A 93 8.39 13.78 -5.66
CA ASP A 93 8.75 14.72 -6.71
C ASP A 93 7.53 15.58 -7.14
N TRP A 94 7.74 16.53 -8.07
CA TRP A 94 6.71 17.48 -8.49
C TRP A 94 5.48 16.84 -9.17
N ILE A 95 5.59 15.59 -9.67
CA ILE A 95 4.46 14.83 -10.21
C ILE A 95 3.82 13.90 -9.18
N GLY A 96 4.40 13.77 -7.98
CA GLY A 96 3.91 12.94 -6.90
C GLY A 96 4.49 11.52 -6.88
N VAL A 97 5.64 11.29 -7.51
CA VAL A 97 6.36 10.00 -7.44
C VAL A 97 7.24 10.00 -6.19
N PRO A 98 7.13 8.96 -5.34
CA PRO A 98 8.00 8.81 -4.19
C PRO A 98 9.48 8.65 -4.58
N GLU A 99 10.37 9.15 -3.74
CA GLU A 99 11.81 8.94 -3.87
C GLU A 99 12.14 7.45 -3.88
N LEU A 100 12.91 7.00 -4.87
CA LEU A 100 13.19 5.57 -5.07
C LEU A 100 13.86 4.92 -3.86
N SER A 101 14.71 5.63 -3.15
CA SER A 101 15.35 5.15 -1.90
C SER A 101 14.36 4.71 -0.84
N LYS A 102 13.20 5.35 -0.75
CA LYS A 102 12.13 5.06 0.21
C LYS A 102 11.30 3.83 -0.17
N VAL A 103 11.25 3.52 -1.45
CA VAL A 103 10.36 2.46 -2.00
C VAL A 103 11.14 1.34 -2.67
N ILE A 104 12.45 1.31 -2.50
CA ILE A 104 13.32 0.32 -3.15
C ILE A 104 12.92 -1.13 -2.83
N GLY A 105 12.48 -1.39 -1.60
CA GLY A 105 12.01 -2.71 -1.18
C GLY A 105 10.70 -3.14 -1.84
N LEU A 106 9.88 -2.18 -2.31
CA LEU A 106 8.64 -2.46 -3.05
C LEU A 106 8.90 -2.65 -4.54
N LEU A 107 9.80 -1.85 -5.11
CA LEU A 107 10.04 -1.81 -6.55
C LEU A 107 11.18 -2.73 -7.00
N GLY A 108 12.12 -3.02 -6.11
CA GLY A 108 13.32 -3.81 -6.40
C GLY A 108 13.11 -5.32 -6.29
N GLU A 109 12.45 -5.75 -5.25
CA GLU A 109 12.25 -7.17 -4.92
C GLU A 109 10.81 -7.61 -5.17
N THR A 110 10.63 -8.87 -5.60
CA THR A 110 9.29 -9.43 -5.78
C THR A 110 8.82 -10.06 -4.48
N SER A 111 7.71 -9.56 -3.93
CA SER A 111 6.99 -10.19 -2.81
C SER A 111 5.93 -11.16 -3.31
N ASP A 112 5.45 -12.04 -2.42
CA ASP A 112 4.35 -12.92 -2.76
C ASP A 112 3.03 -12.16 -2.71
N LEU A 113 2.85 -11.30 -1.70
CA LEU A 113 1.63 -10.52 -1.50
C LEU A 113 1.95 -9.04 -1.27
N PHE A 114 1.18 -8.18 -1.92
CA PHE A 114 1.12 -6.75 -1.66
C PHE A 114 -0.30 -6.36 -1.21
N ILE A 115 -0.40 -5.64 -0.10
CA ILE A 115 -1.67 -5.15 0.43
C ILE A 115 -1.59 -3.63 0.57
N SER A 116 -2.49 -2.91 -0.10
CA SER A 116 -2.70 -1.48 0.15
C SER A 116 -3.93 -1.27 1.03
N MET A 117 -3.69 -0.82 2.27
CA MET A 117 -4.76 -0.47 3.20
C MET A 117 -5.27 0.97 2.99
N ILE A 118 -4.73 1.69 2.03
CA ILE A 118 -5.06 3.08 1.75
C ILE A 118 -6.28 3.16 0.84
N ASN A 119 -7.26 3.97 1.23
CA ASN A 119 -8.52 4.15 0.50
C ASN A 119 -8.66 5.59 -0.04
N ASN A 120 -7.73 5.98 -0.89
CA ASN A 120 -7.82 7.25 -1.62
C ASN A 120 -7.30 7.09 -3.06
N GLY A 121 -7.68 8.04 -3.93
CA GLY A 121 -7.30 8.07 -5.34
C GLY A 121 -6.00 8.82 -5.63
N ASP A 122 -5.14 9.03 -4.65
CA ASP A 122 -3.93 9.83 -4.79
C ASP A 122 -2.89 9.15 -5.68
N PHE A 123 -2.28 9.92 -6.57
CA PHE A 123 -1.33 9.40 -7.54
C PHE A 123 -0.11 8.67 -6.91
N PRO A 124 0.46 9.09 -5.77
CA PRO A 124 1.56 8.35 -5.15
C PRO A 124 1.19 6.89 -4.83
N ILE A 125 -0.05 6.67 -4.40
CA ILE A 125 -0.55 5.33 -4.06
C ILE A 125 -0.84 4.52 -5.32
N ASP A 126 -1.48 5.14 -6.33
CA ASP A 126 -1.69 4.53 -7.66
C ASP A 126 -0.35 4.08 -8.27
N PHE A 127 0.65 4.96 -8.24
CA PHE A 127 2.00 4.66 -8.72
C PHE A 127 2.60 3.45 -8.02
N LEU A 128 2.62 3.44 -6.68
CA LEU A 128 3.18 2.32 -5.92
C LEU A 128 2.41 1.03 -6.18
N SER A 129 1.08 1.07 -6.21
CA SER A 129 0.26 -0.11 -6.42
C SER A 129 0.53 -0.78 -7.77
N LYS A 130 0.72 0.01 -8.82
CA LYS A 130 1.04 -0.48 -10.17
C LYS A 130 2.49 -0.92 -10.32
N CYS A 131 3.42 -0.21 -9.68
CA CYS A 131 4.85 -0.44 -9.84
C CYS A 131 5.43 -1.48 -8.88
N THR A 132 4.79 -1.75 -7.74
CA THR A 132 5.23 -2.77 -6.78
C THR A 132 5.27 -4.15 -7.45
N LYS A 133 6.39 -4.83 -7.27
CA LYS A 133 6.57 -6.20 -7.74
C LYS A 133 5.98 -7.16 -6.72
N ALA A 134 4.83 -7.73 -7.02
CA ALA A 134 4.17 -8.74 -6.19
C ALA A 134 3.45 -9.75 -7.08
N ARG A 135 3.30 -10.98 -6.60
CA ARG A 135 2.59 -12.05 -7.31
C ARG A 135 1.08 -12.01 -7.10
N PHE A 136 0.65 -11.46 -5.97
CA PHE A 136 -0.76 -11.22 -5.67
C PHE A 136 -0.91 -9.82 -5.06
N LYS A 137 -1.88 -9.05 -5.52
CA LYS A 137 -2.10 -7.68 -5.07
C LYS A 137 -3.53 -7.46 -4.59
N ILE A 138 -3.66 -6.94 -3.38
CA ILE A 138 -4.95 -6.60 -2.75
C ILE A 138 -4.95 -5.11 -2.41
N GLY A 139 -6.06 -4.42 -2.69
CA GLY A 139 -6.23 -3.02 -2.36
C GLY A 139 -7.60 -2.66 -1.85
N ARG A 140 -7.76 -1.42 -1.36
CA ARG A 140 -9.03 -0.84 -0.91
C ARG A 140 -9.65 0.12 -1.92
N HIS A 141 -8.86 0.68 -2.81
CA HIS A 141 -9.28 1.66 -3.81
C HIS A 141 -9.00 1.14 -5.21
N GLU A 142 -10.00 1.16 -6.08
CA GLU A 142 -9.83 0.76 -7.47
C GLU A 142 -9.23 1.92 -8.29
N TYR A 143 -8.14 1.64 -8.99
CA TYR A 143 -7.48 2.58 -9.89
C TYR A 143 -7.76 2.21 -11.36
N GLU A 144 -7.80 3.22 -12.22
CA GLU A 144 -7.86 3.00 -13.66
C GLU A 144 -6.68 2.12 -14.12
N GLY A 145 -6.98 1.06 -14.88
CA GLY A 145 -5.97 0.15 -15.43
C GLY A 145 -5.54 -0.99 -14.48
N HIS A 146 -6.38 -1.36 -13.52
CA HIS A 146 -6.24 -2.53 -12.65
C HIS A 146 -4.88 -2.61 -11.91
N ALA A 147 -4.80 -1.99 -10.74
CA ALA A 147 -3.61 -2.06 -9.89
C ALA A 147 -3.57 -3.32 -9.01
N TYR A 148 -4.72 -3.97 -8.81
CA TYR A 148 -4.92 -5.08 -7.88
C TYR A 148 -5.68 -6.25 -8.52
N ASP A 149 -5.42 -7.45 -8.03
CA ASP A 149 -6.17 -8.66 -8.39
C ASP A 149 -7.48 -8.76 -7.58
N LEU A 150 -7.51 -8.13 -6.40
CA LEU A 150 -8.68 -8.07 -5.52
C LEU A 150 -8.80 -6.68 -4.91
N VAL A 151 -9.99 -6.09 -4.98
CA VAL A 151 -10.32 -4.84 -4.27
C VAL A 151 -11.37 -5.13 -3.22
N ILE A 152 -11.08 -4.78 -1.97
CA ILE A 152 -12.01 -4.89 -0.84
C ILE A 152 -12.26 -3.49 -0.30
N SER A 153 -13.44 -2.95 -0.60
CA SER A 153 -13.89 -1.64 -0.11
C SER A 153 -14.83 -1.79 1.08
N GLY A 154 -14.67 -0.94 2.07
CA GLY A 154 -15.60 -0.86 3.22
C GLY A 154 -16.86 -0.09 2.87
N ASN A 155 -17.95 -0.35 3.61
CA ASN A 155 -19.14 0.47 3.56
C ASN A 155 -18.87 1.80 4.29
N GLN A 156 -19.07 2.92 3.62
CA GLN A 156 -18.79 4.28 4.12
C GLN A 156 -19.66 4.71 5.35
N THR A 157 -20.56 3.85 5.83
CA THR A 157 -21.47 4.13 6.95
C THR A 157 -20.97 3.61 8.30
N ALA A 158 -19.86 2.89 8.35
CA ALA A 158 -19.30 2.33 9.58
C ALA A 158 -18.36 3.34 10.26
N ASP A 159 -18.20 3.20 11.58
CA ASP A 159 -17.18 3.92 12.35
C ASP A 159 -15.81 3.76 11.69
N LEU A 160 -15.24 4.87 11.23
CA LEU A 160 -13.99 4.91 10.48
C LEU A 160 -12.81 4.20 11.20
N ARG A 161 -12.81 4.22 12.54
CA ARG A 161 -11.76 3.54 13.34
C ARG A 161 -11.81 2.02 13.25
N SER A 162 -13.00 1.47 13.02
CA SER A 162 -13.20 0.03 12.92
C SER A 162 -13.10 -0.49 11.48
N ASP A 163 -13.17 0.40 10.48
CA ASP A 163 -13.27 0.00 9.08
C ASP A 163 -11.98 -0.69 8.58
N SER A 164 -10.81 -0.13 8.85
CA SER A 164 -9.53 -0.71 8.41
C SER A 164 -9.27 -2.08 9.02
N LYS A 165 -9.61 -2.28 10.30
CA LYS A 165 -9.50 -3.59 10.95
C LYS A 165 -10.45 -4.62 10.35
N ARG A 166 -11.70 -4.22 10.06
CA ARG A 166 -12.68 -5.09 9.40
C ARG A 166 -12.22 -5.52 8.02
N ILE A 167 -11.70 -4.58 7.25
CA ILE A 167 -11.16 -4.87 5.91
C ILE A 167 -9.97 -5.81 6.01
N PHE A 168 -9.05 -5.56 6.94
CA PHE A 168 -7.92 -6.45 7.13
C PHE A 168 -8.35 -7.85 7.60
N ALA A 169 -9.36 -7.95 8.46
CA ALA A 169 -9.96 -9.21 8.85
C ALA A 169 -10.58 -9.95 7.65
N ALA A 170 -11.28 -9.22 6.78
CA ALA A 170 -11.84 -9.78 5.55
C ALA A 170 -10.75 -10.26 4.57
N ILE A 171 -9.63 -9.53 4.46
CA ILE A 171 -8.47 -9.97 3.69
C ILE A 171 -7.92 -11.29 4.23
N LYS A 172 -7.71 -11.39 5.55
CA LYS A 172 -7.22 -12.62 6.19
C LYS A 172 -8.16 -13.80 5.93
N GLU A 173 -9.46 -13.58 6.12
CA GLU A 173 -10.48 -14.60 5.86
C GLU A 173 -10.48 -15.04 4.39
N PHE A 174 -10.39 -14.09 3.45
CA PHE A 174 -10.31 -14.40 2.02
C PHE A 174 -9.08 -15.25 1.71
N LEU A 175 -7.91 -14.88 2.21
CA LEU A 175 -6.66 -15.62 1.97
C LEU A 175 -6.73 -17.07 2.46
N THR A 176 -7.47 -17.35 3.53
CA THR A 176 -7.66 -18.74 4.03
C THR A 176 -8.63 -19.56 3.19
N LYS A 177 -9.44 -18.94 2.34
CA LYS A 177 -10.43 -19.60 1.48
C LYS A 177 -9.96 -19.88 0.05
N ILE A 178 -8.85 -19.27 -0.36
CA ILE A 178 -8.22 -19.56 -1.67
C ILE A 178 -7.53 -20.91 -1.58
N GLN A 179 -7.87 -21.80 -2.51
CA GLN A 179 -7.25 -23.12 -2.67
C GLN A 179 -6.43 -23.18 -3.97
#